data_acc77ce3f45bbd8f3d4c635ec88f1a46
#
_entry.id   acc77ce3f45bbd8f3d4c635ec88f1a46
#
_cell.length_a   1.000
_cell.length_b   1.000
_cell.length_c   1.000
_cell.angle_alpha   90.00
_cell.angle_beta   90.00
_cell.angle_gamma   90.00
#
_symmetry.space_group_name_H-M   'P 1'
#
loop_
_entity.id
_entity.type
_entity.pdbx_description
1 polymer ?
#
loop_
_entity_poly.entity_id
_entity_poly.type
_entity_poly.pdbx_seq_one_letter_code
_entity_poly.pdbx_strand_id
1 'polypeptide(L)'
;MDVIIGGPPCQAYSLVGRAQSSHMLTPMEEDPRNELYKMYTRFLTKYQPRMFVFENVAGLLTARGGDAFKNLTAHLKRVGYEIDFKEQNAADFRVLQKRKRIIIIGWRKGTDHFYPEFEKIRSNATVHDLLDDLAPVERGQENDAYRLTYDQCSAYLKENNIRTEEDVVTHHIARPNNDRDV
;
A
#
# COMPACT_ATOMS: atom_id res chain seq x y z
N MET A 1 -10.86 -23.18 -0.31
CA MET A 1 -10.12 -21.92 -0.57
C MET A 1 -8.93 -21.89 0.37
N ASP A 2 -7.73 -21.59 -0.17
CA ASP A 2 -6.52 -21.69 0.65
C ASP A 2 -6.14 -20.34 1.27
N VAL A 3 -6.17 -19.27 0.50
CA VAL A 3 -5.74 -17.95 0.99
C VAL A 3 -6.73 -16.86 0.58
N ILE A 4 -7.00 -15.90 1.47
CA ILE A 4 -7.64 -14.63 1.17
C ILE A 4 -6.64 -13.50 1.43
N ILE A 5 -6.45 -12.62 0.45
CA ILE A 5 -5.61 -11.43 0.57
C ILE A 5 -6.50 -10.21 0.44
N GLY A 6 -6.31 -9.20 1.30
CA GLY A 6 -7.06 -7.96 1.21
C GLY A 6 -6.44 -6.81 2.00
N GLY A 7 -6.66 -5.60 1.48
CA GLY A 7 -6.29 -4.34 2.12
C GLY A 7 -7.51 -3.42 2.18
N PRO A 8 -8.47 -3.65 3.09
CA PRO A 8 -9.65 -2.81 3.19
C PRO A 8 -9.26 -1.36 3.53
N PRO A 9 -9.90 -0.37 2.91
CA PRO A 9 -9.59 1.04 3.16
C PRO A 9 -9.70 1.40 4.64
N CYS A 10 -8.73 2.17 5.11
CA CYS A 10 -8.63 2.62 6.49
C CYS A 10 -8.28 4.11 6.53
N GLN A 11 -9.18 4.92 5.95
CA GLN A 11 -8.90 6.35 5.73
C GLN A 11 -8.73 7.13 7.03
N ALA A 12 -9.49 6.82 8.08
CA ALA A 12 -9.35 7.47 9.38
C ALA A 12 -8.01 7.24 10.06
N TYR A 13 -7.24 6.25 9.63
CA TYR A 13 -5.97 5.91 10.25
C TYR A 13 -4.76 6.38 9.43
N SER A 14 -4.99 6.94 8.23
CA SER A 14 -3.91 7.52 7.43
C SER A 14 -3.63 8.96 7.90
N LEU A 15 -2.35 9.38 7.86
CA LEU A 15 -1.95 10.76 8.19
C LEU A 15 -2.60 11.77 7.23
N VAL A 16 -2.68 11.44 5.93
CA VAL A 16 -3.30 12.27 4.90
C VAL A 16 -4.81 12.37 5.10
N GLY A 17 -5.46 11.26 5.44
CA GLY A 17 -6.88 11.25 5.75
C GLY A 17 -7.20 12.16 6.96
N ARG A 18 -6.40 12.13 8.00
CA ARG A 18 -6.57 13.00 9.19
C ARG A 18 -6.39 14.48 8.85
N ALA A 19 -5.46 14.84 7.99
CA ALA A 19 -5.29 16.23 7.55
C ALA A 19 -6.46 16.74 6.71
N GLN A 20 -7.11 15.87 5.92
CA GLN A 20 -8.29 16.23 5.13
C GLN A 20 -9.59 16.32 5.95
N SER A 21 -9.63 15.68 7.13
CA SER A 21 -10.84 15.63 7.96
C SER A 21 -11.27 16.98 8.54
N SER A 22 -10.36 17.94 8.65
CA SER A 22 -10.67 19.31 9.09
C SER A 22 -11.64 20.07 8.15
N HIS A 23 -11.87 19.53 6.95
CA HIS A 23 -12.78 20.09 5.94
C HIS A 23 -13.99 19.21 5.64
N MET A 24 -14.16 18.10 6.34
CA MET A 24 -15.29 17.17 6.13
C MET A 24 -16.45 17.48 7.08
N LEU A 25 -17.68 17.38 6.56
CA LEU A 25 -18.94 17.57 7.31
C LEU A 25 -19.20 16.50 8.36
N THR A 26 -18.53 15.34 8.29
CA THR A 26 -18.67 14.22 9.23
C THR A 26 -17.34 13.99 9.95
N PRO A 27 -17.35 13.87 11.29
CA PRO A 27 -16.15 13.48 12.03
C PRO A 27 -15.58 12.18 11.49
N MET A 28 -14.28 12.14 11.25
CA MET A 28 -13.60 10.97 10.68
C MET A 28 -13.72 9.71 11.55
N GLU A 29 -14.00 9.89 12.83
CA GLU A 29 -14.24 8.81 13.79
C GLU A 29 -15.54 8.06 13.50
N GLU A 30 -16.53 8.72 12.87
CA GLU A 30 -17.83 8.17 12.50
C GLU A 30 -17.90 7.65 11.06
N ASP A 31 -16.81 7.73 10.30
CA ASP A 31 -16.77 7.23 8.93
C ASP A 31 -17.01 5.71 8.89
N PRO A 32 -18.08 5.25 8.20
CA PRO A 32 -18.40 3.83 8.12
C PRO A 32 -17.28 2.98 7.48
N ARG A 33 -16.38 3.61 6.71
CA ARG A 33 -15.22 2.93 6.13
C ARG A 33 -14.23 2.43 7.19
N ASN A 34 -14.27 2.96 8.41
CA ASN A 34 -13.48 2.48 9.53
C ASN A 34 -13.87 1.06 9.97
N GLU A 35 -15.03 0.61 9.58
CA GLU A 35 -15.56 -0.71 9.92
C GLU A 35 -15.45 -1.73 8.77
N LEU A 36 -14.82 -1.37 7.65
CA LEU A 36 -14.66 -2.28 6.50
C LEU A 36 -13.88 -3.56 6.85
N TYR A 37 -13.06 -3.55 7.88
CA TYR A 37 -12.46 -4.78 8.40
C TYR A 37 -13.52 -5.80 8.87
N LYS A 38 -14.71 -5.36 9.29
CA LYS A 38 -15.83 -6.27 9.63
C LYS A 38 -16.35 -7.00 8.39
N MET A 39 -16.33 -6.34 7.22
CA MET A 39 -16.66 -7.01 5.95
C MET A 39 -15.60 -8.06 5.61
N TYR A 40 -14.33 -7.72 5.79
CA TYR A 40 -13.25 -8.68 5.59
C TYR A 40 -13.42 -9.91 6.50
N THR A 41 -13.73 -9.75 7.78
CA THR A 41 -13.98 -10.86 8.69
C THR A 41 -15.22 -11.69 8.32
N ARG A 42 -16.25 -11.09 7.67
CA ARG A 42 -17.38 -11.86 7.09
C ARG A 42 -16.91 -12.79 5.98
N PHE A 43 -16.01 -12.37 5.12
CA PHE A 43 -15.40 -13.24 4.10
C PHE A 43 -14.64 -14.39 4.76
N LEU A 44 -13.82 -14.10 5.77
CA LEU A 44 -13.10 -15.14 6.52
C LEU A 44 -14.08 -16.14 7.15
N THR A 45 -15.16 -15.68 7.75
CA THR A 45 -16.19 -16.54 8.34
C THR A 45 -16.89 -17.40 7.29
N LYS A 46 -17.23 -16.81 6.13
CA LYS A 46 -17.95 -17.51 5.06
C LYS A 46 -17.11 -18.55 4.36
N TYR A 47 -15.88 -18.20 3.98
CA TYR A 47 -15.05 -19.03 3.12
C TYR A 47 -14.03 -19.88 3.89
N GLN A 48 -13.78 -19.57 5.14
CA GLN A 48 -12.90 -20.32 6.02
C GLN A 48 -11.56 -20.69 5.37
N PRO A 49 -10.79 -19.72 4.80
CA PRO A 49 -9.50 -20.03 4.18
C PRO A 49 -8.53 -20.62 5.20
N ARG A 50 -7.53 -21.34 4.72
CA ARG A 50 -6.45 -21.88 5.58
C ARG A 50 -5.60 -20.73 6.15
N MET A 51 -5.38 -19.70 5.35
CA MET A 51 -4.61 -18.50 5.71
C MET A 51 -5.29 -17.24 5.16
N PHE A 52 -4.92 -16.09 5.73
CA PHE A 52 -5.21 -14.80 5.12
C PHE A 52 -4.03 -13.84 5.27
N VAL A 53 -4.00 -12.86 4.38
CA VAL A 53 -3.09 -11.71 4.47
C VAL A 53 -3.94 -10.44 4.47
N PHE A 54 -3.74 -9.61 5.50
CA PHE A 54 -4.44 -8.33 5.64
C PHE A 54 -3.40 -7.21 5.66
N GLU A 55 -3.50 -6.29 4.70
CA GLU A 55 -2.60 -5.12 4.60
C GLU A 55 -3.31 -3.86 5.06
N ASN A 56 -2.58 -2.99 5.77
CA ASN A 56 -3.08 -1.66 6.11
C ASN A 56 -1.95 -0.64 6.38
N VAL A 57 -2.32 0.60 6.58
CA VAL A 57 -1.39 1.67 6.96
C VAL A 57 -0.86 1.47 8.38
N ALA A 58 0.41 1.83 8.63
CA ALA A 58 1.02 1.69 9.95
C ALA A 58 0.28 2.51 11.05
N GLY A 59 -0.41 3.60 10.66
CA GLY A 59 -1.24 4.39 11.56
C GLY A 59 -2.35 3.61 12.27
N LEU A 60 -2.74 2.44 11.76
CA LEU A 60 -3.70 1.55 12.40
C LEU A 60 -3.26 1.12 13.82
N LEU A 61 -1.94 0.96 14.04
CA LEU A 61 -1.40 0.55 15.33
C LEU A 61 -1.67 1.57 16.45
N THR A 62 -1.67 2.84 16.11
CA THR A 62 -1.81 3.96 17.07
C THR A 62 -3.17 4.63 17.04
N ALA A 63 -4.02 4.25 16.09
CA ALA A 63 -5.34 4.84 15.93
C ALA A 63 -6.21 4.64 17.16
N ARG A 64 -6.87 5.70 17.64
CA ARG A 64 -7.69 5.70 18.86
C ARG A 64 -6.92 5.13 20.07
N GLY A 65 -5.67 5.56 20.28
CA GLY A 65 -4.84 5.04 21.37
C GLY A 65 -4.49 3.55 21.24
N GLY A 66 -4.62 2.95 20.03
CA GLY A 66 -4.38 1.54 19.77
C GLY A 66 -5.64 0.66 19.81
N ASP A 67 -6.79 1.21 20.15
CA ASP A 67 -8.02 0.41 20.26
C ASP A 67 -8.52 -0.11 18.92
N ALA A 68 -8.27 0.63 17.83
CA ALA A 68 -8.63 0.16 16.49
C ALA A 68 -7.92 -1.16 16.15
N PHE A 69 -6.63 -1.25 16.43
CA PHE A 69 -5.85 -2.46 16.19
C PHE A 69 -6.25 -3.60 17.12
N LYS A 70 -6.49 -3.32 18.41
CA LYS A 70 -6.98 -4.31 19.39
C LYS A 70 -8.33 -4.89 18.95
N ASN A 71 -9.27 -4.04 18.51
CA ASN A 71 -10.58 -4.47 18.04
C ASN A 71 -10.50 -5.34 16.79
N LEU A 72 -9.69 -4.94 15.80
CA LEU A 72 -9.43 -5.74 14.61
C LEU A 72 -8.88 -7.12 14.97
N THR A 73 -7.82 -7.17 15.75
CA THR A 73 -7.17 -8.43 16.12
C THR A 73 -8.07 -9.34 16.95
N ALA A 74 -8.89 -8.75 17.84
CA ALA A 74 -9.91 -9.51 18.58
C ALA A 74 -10.97 -10.12 17.66
N HIS A 75 -11.42 -9.41 16.61
CA HIS A 75 -12.34 -9.94 15.61
C HIS A 75 -11.73 -11.10 14.83
N LEU A 76 -10.49 -10.94 14.35
CA LEU A 76 -9.77 -12.00 13.62
C LEU A 76 -9.60 -13.27 14.46
N LYS A 77 -9.24 -13.11 15.73
CA LYS A 77 -9.11 -14.24 16.68
C LYS A 77 -10.47 -14.91 16.98
N ARG A 78 -11.55 -14.11 17.06
CA ARG A 78 -12.91 -14.62 17.31
C ARG A 78 -13.43 -15.48 16.16
N VAL A 79 -13.09 -15.14 14.90
CA VAL A 79 -13.48 -15.93 13.74
C VAL A 79 -12.60 -17.14 13.48
N GLY A 80 -11.71 -17.50 14.43
CA GLY A 80 -11.01 -18.78 14.46
C GLY A 80 -9.59 -18.76 13.93
N TYR A 81 -8.94 -17.59 13.88
CA TYR A 81 -7.57 -17.45 13.40
C TYR A 81 -6.59 -17.10 14.52
N GLU A 82 -5.40 -17.63 14.43
CA GLU A 82 -4.22 -17.10 15.06
C GLU A 82 -3.56 -16.11 14.10
N ILE A 83 -2.95 -15.06 14.66
CA ILE A 83 -2.40 -13.99 13.86
C ILE A 83 -1.03 -13.58 14.37
N ASP A 84 -0.18 -13.18 13.44
CA ASP A 84 1.03 -12.41 13.71
C ASP A 84 1.12 -11.25 12.73
N PHE A 85 1.91 -10.22 13.06
CA PHE A 85 2.02 -9.02 12.24
C PHE A 85 3.39 -8.38 12.34
N LYS A 86 3.80 -7.76 11.23
CA LYS A 86 5.01 -6.94 11.18
C LYS A 86 4.76 -5.66 10.40
N GLU A 87 5.41 -4.57 10.80
CA GLU A 87 5.53 -3.38 9.97
C GLU A 87 6.59 -3.66 8.90
N GLN A 88 6.22 -3.50 7.65
CA GLN A 88 7.11 -3.63 6.50
C GLN A 88 7.28 -2.27 5.82
N ASN A 89 8.50 -1.99 5.37
CA ASN A 89 8.79 -0.81 4.57
C ASN A 89 9.17 -1.24 3.16
N ALA A 90 8.45 -0.79 2.15
CA ALA A 90 8.71 -1.15 0.76
C ALA A 90 10.16 -0.87 0.33
N ALA A 91 10.79 0.17 0.89
CA ALA A 91 12.19 0.47 0.62
C ALA A 91 13.17 -0.64 1.06
N ASP A 92 12.78 -1.52 1.97
CA ASP A 92 13.59 -2.67 2.38
C ASP A 92 13.52 -3.83 1.36
N PHE A 93 12.71 -3.70 0.29
CA PHE A 93 12.44 -4.71 -0.74
C PHE A 93 12.66 -4.18 -2.16
N ARG A 94 13.69 -3.38 -2.38
CA ARG A 94 14.08 -2.75 -3.66
C ARG A 94 13.08 -1.77 -4.27
N VAL A 95 12.01 -1.42 -3.56
CA VAL A 95 11.07 -0.38 -4.02
C VAL A 95 11.64 0.99 -3.68
N LEU A 96 11.72 1.89 -4.65
CA LEU A 96 12.27 3.25 -4.47
C LEU A 96 11.27 4.19 -3.79
N GLN A 97 10.55 3.68 -2.80
CA GLN A 97 9.57 4.43 -2.03
C GLN A 97 9.61 4.03 -0.55
N LYS A 98 9.75 5.01 0.32
CA LYS A 98 9.55 4.81 1.77
C LYS A 98 8.05 4.68 2.06
N ARG A 99 7.53 3.45 2.00
CA ARG A 99 6.12 3.13 2.22
C ARG A 99 5.98 2.08 3.31
N LYS A 100 5.63 2.52 4.51
CA LYS A 100 5.40 1.65 5.66
C LYS A 100 3.97 1.11 5.67
N ARG A 101 3.84 -0.20 5.86
CA ARG A 101 2.57 -0.92 5.95
C ARG A 101 2.62 -1.96 7.05
N ILE A 102 1.51 -2.16 7.70
CA ILE A 102 1.32 -3.32 8.57
C ILE A 102 0.81 -4.47 7.71
N ILE A 103 1.45 -5.60 7.82
CA ILE A 103 1.02 -6.85 7.20
C ILE A 103 0.67 -7.82 8.33
N ILE A 104 -0.59 -8.20 8.38
CA ILE A 104 -1.10 -9.20 9.31
C ILE A 104 -1.28 -10.49 8.53
N ILE A 105 -0.66 -11.57 8.99
CA ILE A 105 -0.88 -12.91 8.47
C ILE A 105 -1.66 -13.68 9.54
N GLY A 106 -2.72 -14.34 9.10
CA GLY A 106 -3.50 -15.19 9.97
C GLY A 106 -3.66 -16.59 9.40
N TRP A 107 -3.69 -17.58 10.27
CA TRP A 107 -3.90 -18.98 9.97
C TRP A 107 -4.92 -19.59 10.91
N ARG A 108 -5.57 -20.65 10.49
CA ARG A 108 -6.56 -21.33 11.33
C ARG A 108 -5.92 -21.85 12.61
N LYS A 109 -6.63 -21.73 13.72
CA LYS A 109 -6.22 -22.28 15.00
C LYS A 109 -5.96 -23.79 14.89
N GLY A 110 -4.90 -24.22 15.56
CA GLY A 110 -4.49 -25.64 15.55
C GLY A 110 -3.70 -26.06 14.31
N THR A 111 -3.27 -25.11 13.47
CA THR A 111 -2.31 -25.36 12.40
C THR A 111 -0.95 -24.79 12.79
N ASP A 112 0.10 -25.54 12.49
CA ASP A 112 1.47 -25.17 12.83
C ASP A 112 2.04 -24.24 11.74
N HIS A 113 1.91 -22.93 11.94
CA HIS A 113 2.37 -21.91 11.01
C HIS A 113 3.04 -20.76 11.75
N PHE A 114 3.85 -20.01 11.03
CA PHE A 114 4.57 -18.85 11.56
C PHE A 114 4.59 -17.70 10.54
N TYR A 115 4.87 -16.50 11.01
CA TYR A 115 5.09 -15.35 10.14
C TYR A 115 6.44 -15.51 9.42
N PRO A 116 6.49 -15.50 8.08
CA PRO A 116 7.73 -15.69 7.36
C PRO A 116 8.72 -14.54 7.61
N GLU A 117 10.01 -14.88 7.64
CA GLU A 117 11.06 -13.88 7.57
C GLU A 117 11.33 -13.54 6.10
N PHE A 118 11.31 -12.25 5.78
CA PHE A 118 11.61 -11.75 4.45
C PHE A 118 13.04 -11.23 4.41
N GLU A 119 13.79 -11.66 3.42
CA GLU A 119 15.12 -11.09 3.17
C GLU A 119 14.98 -9.61 2.74
N LYS A 120 15.68 -8.74 3.46
CA LYS A 120 15.69 -7.31 3.16
C LYS A 120 16.83 -6.98 2.23
N ILE A 121 16.47 -6.46 1.06
CA ILE A 121 17.44 -6.04 0.04
C ILE A 121 17.11 -4.59 -0.32
N ARG A 122 17.97 -3.67 0.11
CA ARG A 122 17.82 -2.24 -0.22
C ARG A 122 18.45 -1.92 -1.56
N SER A 123 17.80 -1.06 -2.31
CA SER A 123 18.38 -0.45 -3.50
C SER A 123 19.15 0.81 -3.12
N ASN A 124 20.29 1.03 -3.74
CA ASN A 124 21.02 2.29 -3.68
C ASN A 124 20.54 3.29 -4.76
N ALA A 125 19.68 2.85 -5.68
CA ALA A 125 19.11 3.71 -6.70
C ALA A 125 18.19 4.77 -6.09
N THR A 126 18.11 5.90 -6.75
CA THR A 126 17.29 7.05 -6.37
C THR A 126 16.03 7.13 -7.24
N VAL A 127 15.12 8.03 -6.88
CA VAL A 127 13.94 8.33 -7.72
C VAL A 127 14.38 8.92 -9.08
N HIS A 128 15.51 9.62 -9.12
CA HIS A 128 16.11 10.11 -10.37
C HIS A 128 16.46 8.94 -11.31
N ASP A 129 17.09 7.89 -10.82
CA ASP A 129 17.41 6.71 -11.62
C ASP A 129 16.16 6.01 -12.18
N LEU A 130 15.01 6.19 -11.53
CA LEU A 130 13.72 5.61 -11.96
C LEU A 130 12.99 6.46 -12.99
N LEU A 131 13.12 7.79 -12.95
CA LEU A 131 12.30 8.73 -13.71
C LEU A 131 13.08 9.59 -14.73
N ASP A 132 14.39 9.45 -14.78
CA ASP A 132 15.28 10.29 -15.60
C ASP A 132 15.07 10.13 -17.11
N ASP A 133 14.49 9.02 -17.52
CA ASP A 133 14.14 8.74 -18.91
C ASP A 133 12.84 9.45 -19.37
N LEU A 134 12.08 10.02 -18.46
CA LEU A 134 10.83 10.69 -18.77
C LEU A 134 11.08 12.15 -19.19
N ALA A 135 10.43 12.57 -20.27
CA ALA A 135 10.50 13.95 -20.73
C ALA A 135 9.94 14.91 -19.67
N PRO A 136 10.56 16.10 -19.48
CA PRO A 136 9.95 17.13 -18.62
C PRO A 136 8.56 17.50 -19.11
N VAL A 137 7.62 17.69 -18.18
CA VAL A 137 6.24 18.09 -18.49
C VAL A 137 5.90 19.34 -17.70
N GLU A 138 5.54 20.40 -18.42
CA GLU A 138 5.09 21.64 -17.82
C GLU A 138 3.68 21.52 -17.24
N ARG A 139 3.35 22.40 -16.30
CA ARG A 139 2.03 22.46 -15.66
C ARG A 139 0.90 22.53 -16.70
N GLY A 140 -0.01 21.55 -16.65
CA GLY A 140 -1.13 21.44 -17.60
C GLY A 140 -0.75 20.95 -18.99
N GLN A 141 0.50 20.62 -19.21
CA GLN A 141 0.95 20.03 -20.47
C GLN A 141 0.64 18.52 -20.52
N GLU A 142 0.29 18.05 -21.69
CA GLU A 142 0.03 16.65 -21.97
C GLU A 142 1.11 16.09 -22.93
N ASN A 143 1.78 15.04 -22.47
CA ASN A 143 2.64 14.18 -23.27
C ASN A 143 2.03 12.77 -23.22
N ASP A 144 0.91 12.59 -23.90
CA ASP A 144 0.06 11.41 -23.67
C ASP A 144 0.67 10.11 -24.18
N ALA A 145 1.39 10.15 -25.32
CA ALA A 145 2.06 8.96 -25.81
C ALA A 145 3.33 9.31 -26.60
N TYR A 146 4.48 8.75 -26.21
CA TYR A 146 5.73 8.87 -26.94
C TYR A 146 6.63 7.65 -26.69
N ARG A 147 7.54 7.38 -27.61
CA ARG A 147 8.56 6.35 -27.44
C ARG A 147 9.75 6.90 -26.68
N LEU A 148 10.24 6.11 -25.74
CA LEU A 148 11.50 6.39 -25.06
C LEU A 148 12.69 6.09 -25.96
N THR A 149 13.77 6.83 -25.76
CA THR A 149 15.06 6.47 -26.29
C THR A 149 15.74 5.52 -25.30
N TYR A 150 15.64 4.22 -25.53
CA TYR A 150 16.12 3.18 -24.61
C TYR A 150 17.57 3.36 -24.20
N ASP A 151 18.42 3.83 -25.10
CA ASP A 151 19.84 4.09 -24.80
C ASP A 151 20.03 5.15 -23.72
N GLN A 152 19.10 6.08 -23.56
CA GLN A 152 19.11 7.14 -22.56
C GLN A 152 18.59 6.68 -21.19
N CYS A 153 17.96 5.51 -21.12
CA CYS A 153 17.48 4.97 -19.85
C CYS A 153 18.63 4.64 -18.91
N SER A 154 18.44 4.88 -17.63
CA SER A 154 19.41 4.56 -16.59
C SER A 154 19.74 3.06 -16.54
N ALA A 155 20.90 2.72 -16.02
CA ALA A 155 21.27 1.33 -15.78
C ALA A 155 20.25 0.61 -14.90
N TYR A 156 19.71 1.31 -13.89
CA TYR A 156 18.70 0.77 -12.99
C TYR A 156 17.45 0.28 -13.73
N LEU A 157 16.93 1.07 -14.67
CA LEU A 157 15.73 0.73 -15.44
C LEU A 157 15.95 -0.50 -16.33
N LYS A 158 17.12 -0.61 -16.96
CA LYS A 158 17.52 -1.73 -17.82
C LYS A 158 17.72 -3.02 -17.02
N GLU A 159 18.51 -2.97 -15.97
CA GLU A 159 18.87 -4.13 -15.13
C GLU A 159 17.67 -4.73 -14.39
N ASN A 160 16.68 -3.91 -14.06
CA ASN A 160 15.45 -4.36 -13.38
C ASN A 160 14.29 -4.64 -14.35
N ASN A 161 14.52 -4.59 -15.67
CA ASN A 161 13.51 -4.79 -16.70
C ASN A 161 12.28 -3.88 -16.53
N ILE A 162 12.49 -2.64 -16.08
CA ILE A 162 11.42 -1.65 -15.92
C ILE A 162 11.15 -0.96 -17.26
N ARG A 163 12.13 -0.94 -18.15
CA ARG A 163 12.06 -0.42 -19.52
C ARG A 163 12.60 -1.41 -20.51
N THR A 164 11.96 -1.46 -21.66
CA THR A 164 12.37 -2.22 -22.84
C THR A 164 12.46 -1.30 -24.06
N GLU A 165 13.07 -1.78 -25.16
CA GLU A 165 13.17 -1.02 -26.42
C GLU A 165 11.82 -0.72 -27.08
N GLU A 166 10.78 -1.50 -26.74
CA GLU A 166 9.44 -1.39 -27.31
C GLU A 166 8.50 -0.50 -26.51
N ASP A 167 8.92 -0.05 -25.31
CA ASP A 167 8.06 0.69 -24.39
C ASP A 167 7.62 2.03 -24.96
N VAL A 168 6.34 2.30 -24.78
CA VAL A 168 5.69 3.58 -25.04
C VAL A 168 5.24 4.16 -23.72
N VAL A 169 5.66 5.38 -23.43
CA VAL A 169 5.15 6.13 -22.28
C VAL A 169 3.73 6.58 -22.59
N THR A 170 2.81 6.31 -21.67
CA THR A 170 1.42 6.74 -21.76
C THR A 170 1.02 7.46 -20.49
N HIS A 171 -0.01 8.31 -20.55
CA HIS A 171 -0.54 9.04 -19.40
C HIS A 171 0.50 9.94 -18.67
N HIS A 172 1.50 10.42 -19.42
CA HIS A 172 2.49 11.34 -18.90
C HIS A 172 1.97 12.78 -18.99
N ILE A 173 1.03 13.11 -18.13
CA ILE A 173 0.25 14.35 -18.14
C ILE A 173 0.44 15.06 -16.80
N ALA A 174 0.85 16.32 -16.84
CA ALA A 174 0.91 17.15 -15.65
C ALA A 174 -0.46 17.81 -15.42
N ARG A 175 -1.07 17.57 -14.27
CA ARG A 175 -2.32 18.24 -13.92
C ARG A 175 -2.13 19.77 -13.86
N PRO A 176 -3.15 20.55 -14.22
CA PRO A 176 -3.15 21.98 -13.96
C PRO A 176 -3.30 22.19 -12.44
N ASN A 177 -2.19 22.43 -11.75
CA ASN A 177 -2.25 22.84 -10.35
C ASN A 177 -2.90 24.22 -10.23
N ASN A 178 -3.59 24.51 -9.15
CA ASN A 178 -4.08 25.86 -8.86
C ASN A 178 -3.00 26.65 -8.08
N ASP A 179 -3.21 27.97 -7.94
CA ASP A 179 -2.22 28.85 -7.30
C ASP A 179 -1.99 28.58 -5.80
N ARG A 180 -2.78 27.65 -5.19
CA ARG A 180 -2.60 27.19 -3.81
C ARG A 180 -1.72 25.95 -3.71
N ASP A 181 -1.38 25.34 -4.82
CA ASP A 181 -0.55 24.13 -4.90
C ASP A 181 0.94 24.45 -5.11
N VAL A 182 1.33 25.75 -5.06
CA VAL A 182 2.70 26.27 -5.23
C VAL A 182 3.27 26.67 -3.88
#